data_6e9862940271a3f71af3f34c20ddfbe8
#
_entry.id   6e9862940271a3f71af3f34c20ddfbe8
#
_cell.length_a   1.000
_cell.length_b   1.000
_cell.length_c   1.000
_cell.angle_alpha   90.00
_cell.angle_beta   90.00
_cell.angle_gamma   90.00
#
_symmetry.space_group_name_H-M   'P 1'
#
loop_
_entity.id
_entity.type
_entity.pdbx_description
1 polymer ?
#
loop_
_entity_poly.entity_id
_entity_poly.type
_entity_poly.pdbx_seq_one_letter_code
_entity_poly.pdbx_strand_id
1 'polypeptide(L)'
;MCKLFINAKSEMWASHTRSLRIDGMVTSVRLEDYFWRTIDEIAARDGMTAPQMLTRLYHESIDAGHDLGNFTSFLRVCCLRYMHLQLDGYIPRDKSVALGDLNAEKILAGESRIYH
;
A
#
# COMPACT_ATOMS: atom_id res chain seq x y z
N MET A 1 -3.84 -25.83 11.68
CA MET A 1 -3.21 -24.59 11.16
C MET A 1 -2.06 -24.21 12.07
N CYS A 2 -1.07 -23.60 11.53
CA CYS A 2 0.18 -23.31 12.21
C CYS A 2 0.02 -22.25 13.31
N LYS A 3 0.69 -22.44 14.44
CA LYS A 3 0.74 -21.46 15.54
C LYS A 3 1.32 -20.11 15.11
N LEU A 4 2.06 -20.10 14.00
CA LEU A 4 2.60 -18.89 13.42
C LEU A 4 1.51 -17.83 13.14
N PHE A 5 0.34 -18.28 12.72
CA PHE A 5 -0.78 -17.36 12.46
C PHE A 5 -1.60 -17.09 13.73
N ILE A 6 -1.93 -18.13 14.46
CA ILE A 6 -2.81 -18.05 15.64
C ILE A 6 -2.20 -17.21 16.75
N ASN A 7 -0.87 -17.30 16.92
CA ASN A 7 -0.17 -16.62 18.01
C ASN A 7 0.37 -15.23 17.60
N ALA A 8 0.04 -14.73 16.42
CA ALA A 8 0.33 -13.34 16.09
C ALA A 8 -0.41 -12.41 17.06
N LYS A 9 0.20 -11.26 17.37
CA LYS A 9 -0.40 -10.31 18.31
C LYS A 9 -1.73 -9.78 17.77
N SER A 10 -2.76 -9.79 18.60
CA SER A 10 -4.10 -9.37 18.20
C SER A 10 -4.15 -7.90 17.75
N GLU A 11 -3.24 -7.05 18.22
CA GLU A 11 -3.13 -5.66 17.78
C GLU A 11 -2.92 -5.55 16.27
N MET A 12 -2.32 -6.56 15.64
CA MET A 12 -2.01 -6.53 14.20
C MET A 12 -3.27 -6.43 13.33
N TRP A 13 -4.39 -7.00 13.78
CA TRP A 13 -5.64 -6.91 13.00
C TRP A 13 -6.69 -6.02 13.66
N ALA A 14 -6.34 -5.28 14.71
CA ALA A 14 -7.22 -4.25 15.25
C ALA A 14 -7.39 -3.13 14.22
N SER A 15 -8.65 -2.74 13.96
CA SER A 15 -8.93 -1.70 12.98
C SER A 15 -8.79 -0.31 13.57
N HIS A 16 -8.20 0.59 12.79
CA HIS A 16 -8.09 2.01 13.13
C HIS A 16 -8.62 2.86 11.98
N THR A 17 -9.30 3.94 12.32
CA THR A 17 -9.79 4.90 11.34
C THR A 17 -8.89 6.13 11.35
N ARG A 18 -8.42 6.54 10.18
CA ARG A 18 -7.71 7.82 10.01
C ARG A 18 -8.51 8.70 9.07
N SER A 19 -8.66 9.96 9.44
CA SER A 19 -9.34 10.95 8.61
C SER A 19 -8.30 11.69 7.79
N LEU A 20 -8.59 11.91 6.51
CA LEU A 20 -7.76 12.69 5.62
C LEU A 20 -8.63 13.63 4.80
N ARG A 21 -8.00 14.68 4.30
CA ARG A 21 -8.68 15.67 3.47
C ARG A 21 -8.20 15.50 2.03
N ILE A 22 -9.15 15.16 1.15
CA ILE A 22 -8.90 15.02 -0.29
C ILE A 22 -9.80 16.02 -1.00
N ASP A 23 -9.20 16.95 -1.75
CA ASP A 23 -9.91 18.00 -2.48
C ASP A 23 -10.86 18.81 -1.59
N GLY A 24 -10.44 19.08 -0.35
CA GLY A 24 -11.23 19.84 0.61
C GLY A 24 -12.30 19.04 1.34
N MET A 25 -12.50 17.79 0.98
CA MET A 25 -13.49 16.92 1.64
C MET A 25 -12.80 15.99 2.64
N VAL A 26 -13.38 15.86 3.82
CA VAL A 26 -12.90 14.92 4.82
C VAL A 26 -13.33 13.51 4.45
N THR A 27 -12.36 12.62 4.32
CA THR A 27 -12.58 11.20 4.01
C THR A 27 -12.01 10.36 5.15
N SER A 28 -12.76 9.39 5.62
CA SER A 28 -12.31 8.46 6.65
C SER A 28 -11.94 7.13 6.02
N VAL A 29 -10.77 6.62 6.38
CA VAL A 29 -10.27 5.32 5.92
C VAL A 29 -10.06 4.44 7.14
N ARG A 30 -10.68 3.26 7.14
CA ARG A 30 -10.55 2.29 8.22
C ARG A 30 -9.78 1.07 7.72
N LEU A 31 -8.65 0.82 8.34
CA LEU A 31 -7.78 -0.31 8.00
C LEU A 31 -7.26 -0.97 9.28
N GLU A 32 -6.93 -2.23 9.16
CA GLU A 32 -6.25 -2.96 10.22
C GLU A 32 -4.86 -2.38 10.47
N ASP A 33 -4.39 -2.47 11.69
CA ASP A 33 -3.10 -1.89 12.13
C ASP A 33 -1.93 -2.33 11.24
N TYR A 34 -1.88 -3.60 10.87
CA TYR A 34 -0.79 -4.13 10.04
C TYR A 34 -0.72 -3.42 8.68
N PHE A 35 -1.87 -3.12 8.07
CA PHE A 35 -1.92 -2.36 6.82
C PHE A 35 -1.50 -0.90 7.02
N TRP A 36 -1.92 -0.28 8.13
CA TRP A 36 -1.47 1.09 8.42
C TRP A 36 0.05 1.17 8.57
N ARG A 37 0.66 0.21 9.25
CA ARG A 37 2.13 0.16 9.38
C ARG A 37 2.80 0.00 8.03
N THR A 38 2.26 -0.83 7.16
CA THR A 38 2.78 -1.02 5.81
C THR A 38 2.65 0.26 4.98
N ILE A 39 1.51 0.95 5.07
CA ILE A 39 1.31 2.24 4.40
C ILE A 39 2.30 3.27 4.90
N ASP A 40 2.51 3.37 6.20
CA ASP A 40 3.49 4.29 6.79
C ASP A 40 4.90 3.99 6.26
N GLU A 41 5.27 2.72 6.14
CA GLU A 41 6.58 2.32 5.58
C GLU A 41 6.72 2.70 4.11
N ILE A 42 5.69 2.42 3.30
CA ILE A 42 5.70 2.77 1.87
C ILE A 42 5.85 4.28 1.70
N ALA A 43 5.04 5.05 2.43
CA ALA A 43 5.09 6.51 2.38
C ALA A 43 6.47 7.06 2.77
N ALA A 44 7.05 6.53 3.84
CA ALA A 44 8.36 6.96 4.33
C ALA A 44 9.47 6.74 3.30
N ARG A 45 9.39 5.67 2.48
CA ARG A 45 10.38 5.41 1.44
C ARG A 45 10.44 6.52 0.39
N ASP A 46 9.33 7.19 0.14
CA ASP A 46 9.24 8.30 -0.81
C ASP A 46 9.20 9.68 -0.10
N GLY A 47 9.56 9.71 1.18
CA GLY A 47 9.63 10.94 1.94
C GLY A 47 8.27 11.59 2.19
N MET A 48 7.21 10.80 2.23
CA MET A 48 5.84 11.26 2.41
C MET A 48 5.26 10.82 3.75
N THR A 49 4.22 11.55 4.20
CA THR A 49 3.34 11.06 5.25
C THR A 49 2.28 10.13 4.63
N ALA A 50 1.65 9.30 5.46
CA ALA A 50 0.56 8.44 4.98
C ALA A 50 -0.57 9.24 4.32
N PRO A 51 -1.08 10.35 4.89
CA PRO A 51 -2.10 11.17 4.22
C PRO A 51 -1.68 11.68 2.84
N GLN A 52 -0.43 12.10 2.69
CA GLN A 52 0.11 12.55 1.40
C GLN A 52 0.13 11.42 0.37
N MET A 53 0.57 10.24 0.78
CA MET A 53 0.59 9.05 -0.07
C MET A 53 -0.82 8.66 -0.50
N LEU A 54 -1.77 8.59 0.44
CA LEU A 54 -3.14 8.21 0.15
C LEU A 54 -3.81 9.18 -0.83
N THR A 55 -3.60 10.48 -0.63
CA THR A 55 -4.12 11.51 -1.53
C THR A 55 -3.55 11.37 -2.93
N ARG A 56 -2.25 11.13 -3.04
CA ARG A 56 -1.59 10.94 -4.33
C ARG A 56 -2.09 9.69 -5.03
N LEU A 57 -2.20 8.57 -4.33
CA LEU A 57 -2.74 7.32 -4.90
C LEU A 57 -4.18 7.50 -5.37
N TYR A 58 -4.99 8.23 -4.62
CA TYR A 58 -6.36 8.53 -5.00
C TYR A 58 -6.41 9.28 -6.33
N HIS A 59 -5.66 10.38 -6.45
CA HIS A 59 -5.64 11.18 -7.67
C HIS A 59 -5.06 10.42 -8.86
N GLU A 60 -3.95 9.73 -8.68
CA GLU A 60 -3.31 8.95 -9.75
C GLU A 60 -4.22 7.82 -10.25
N SER A 61 -4.96 7.19 -9.34
CA SER A 61 -5.90 6.13 -9.72
C SER A 61 -7.06 6.67 -10.53
N ILE A 62 -7.60 7.84 -10.18
CA ILE A 62 -8.65 8.49 -10.95
C ILE A 62 -8.13 8.86 -12.34
N ASP A 63 -6.92 9.45 -12.41
CA ASP A 63 -6.31 9.84 -13.68
C ASP A 63 -6.06 8.63 -14.60
N ALA A 64 -5.82 7.47 -14.01
CA ALA A 64 -5.66 6.21 -14.75
C ALA A 64 -7.01 5.56 -15.12
N GLY A 65 -8.13 6.16 -14.77
CA GLY A 65 -9.47 5.67 -15.10
C GLY A 65 -10.00 4.60 -14.17
N HIS A 66 -9.43 4.42 -12.98
CA HIS A 66 -9.91 3.42 -12.04
C HIS A 66 -11.10 3.93 -11.23
N ASP A 67 -12.03 3.01 -10.95
CA ASP A 67 -13.13 3.26 -10.03
C ASP A 67 -12.65 2.98 -8.61
N LEU A 68 -12.70 4.00 -7.75
CA LEU A 68 -12.29 3.91 -6.35
C LEU A 68 -13.46 3.75 -5.38
N GLY A 69 -14.56 3.17 -5.84
CA GLY A 69 -15.71 2.87 -4.98
C GLY A 69 -15.35 2.02 -3.77
N ASN A 70 -14.24 1.28 -3.84
CA ASN A 70 -13.70 0.51 -2.71
C ASN A 70 -12.22 0.81 -2.50
N PHE A 71 -11.94 2.04 -2.06
CA PHE A 71 -10.56 2.50 -1.85
C PHE A 71 -9.85 1.69 -0.77
N THR A 72 -10.57 1.24 0.25
CA THR A 72 -9.99 0.43 1.33
C THR A 72 -9.43 -0.89 0.82
N SER A 73 -10.17 -1.60 -0.04
CA SER A 73 -9.67 -2.83 -0.67
C SER A 73 -8.48 -2.55 -1.57
N PHE A 74 -8.50 -1.45 -2.32
CA PHE A 74 -7.37 -1.03 -3.14
C PHE A 74 -6.12 -0.85 -2.29
N LEU A 75 -6.23 -0.18 -1.14
CA LEU A 75 -5.09 0.04 -0.25
C LEU A 75 -4.54 -1.26 0.34
N ARG A 76 -5.42 -2.21 0.71
CA ARG A 76 -4.98 -3.52 1.19
C ARG A 76 -4.18 -4.26 0.11
N VAL A 77 -4.66 -4.23 -1.11
CA VAL A 77 -3.95 -4.86 -2.24
C VAL A 77 -2.62 -4.18 -2.49
N CYS A 78 -2.55 -2.85 -2.41
CA CYS A 78 -1.27 -2.13 -2.51
C CYS A 78 -0.25 -2.61 -1.48
N CYS A 79 -0.67 -2.80 -0.24
CA CYS A 79 0.20 -3.30 0.83
C CYS A 79 0.70 -4.72 0.54
N LEU A 80 -0.18 -5.60 0.10
CA LEU A 80 0.18 -6.97 -0.26
C LEU A 80 1.12 -7.00 -1.46
N ARG A 81 0.87 -6.19 -2.47
CA ARG A 81 1.75 -6.06 -3.63
C ARG A 81 3.14 -5.58 -3.23
N TYR A 82 3.21 -4.59 -2.36
CA TYR A 82 4.48 -4.08 -1.85
C TYR A 82 5.31 -5.20 -1.20
N MET A 83 4.70 -5.99 -0.33
CA MET A 83 5.35 -7.12 0.32
C MET A 83 5.75 -8.20 -0.69
N HIS A 84 4.86 -8.54 -1.61
CA HIS A 84 5.09 -9.55 -2.63
C HIS A 84 6.21 -9.15 -3.60
N LEU A 85 6.23 -7.90 -4.04
CA LEU A 85 7.27 -7.40 -4.94
C LEU A 85 8.64 -7.36 -4.27
N GLN A 86 8.70 -7.13 -2.95
CA GLN A 86 9.95 -7.29 -2.20
C GLN A 86 10.37 -8.75 -2.14
N LEU A 87 9.44 -9.67 -1.90
CA LEU A 87 9.72 -11.10 -1.84
C LEU A 87 10.29 -11.60 -3.18
N ASP A 88 9.75 -11.11 -4.30
CA ASP A 88 10.19 -11.51 -5.64
C ASP A 88 11.42 -10.73 -6.11
N GLY A 89 11.96 -9.83 -5.32
CA GLY A 89 13.16 -9.08 -5.62
C GLY A 89 12.98 -7.88 -6.56
N TYR A 90 11.74 -7.51 -6.92
CA TYR A 90 11.47 -6.34 -7.76
C TYR A 90 11.58 -5.04 -6.98
N ILE A 91 11.26 -5.05 -5.70
CA ILE A 91 11.46 -3.92 -4.81
C ILE A 91 12.60 -4.28 -3.85
N PRO A 92 13.69 -3.49 -3.79
CA PRO A 92 14.77 -3.74 -2.84
C PRO A 92 14.25 -3.70 -1.40
N ARG A 93 14.79 -4.57 -0.56
CA ARG A 93 14.49 -4.55 0.87
C ARG A 93 15.12 -3.37 1.59
N ASP A 94 16.13 -2.76 0.98
CA ASP A 94 16.77 -1.55 1.47
C ASP A 94 15.77 -0.38 1.39
N LYS A 95 15.31 0.07 2.55
CA LYS A 95 14.28 1.09 2.66
C LYS A 95 14.77 2.50 2.37
N SER A 96 16.08 2.68 2.17
CA SER A 96 16.64 3.95 1.71
C SER A 96 16.42 4.16 0.21
N VAL A 97 16.07 3.11 -0.53
CA VAL A 97 15.74 3.21 -1.95
C VAL A 97 14.30 3.69 -2.10
N ALA A 98 14.12 4.85 -2.74
CA ALA A 98 12.80 5.41 -2.99
C ALA A 98 12.04 4.58 -4.03
N LEU A 99 10.75 4.36 -3.79
CA LEU A 99 9.91 3.60 -4.73
C LEU A 99 9.72 4.34 -6.05
N GLY A 100 9.68 5.67 -6.01
CA GLY A 100 9.58 6.51 -7.20
C GLY A 100 10.76 6.39 -8.15
N ASP A 101 11.91 5.90 -7.67
CA ASP A 101 13.11 5.70 -8.49
C ASP A 101 13.11 4.35 -9.23
N LEU A 102 12.13 3.48 -8.96
CA LEU A 102 12.04 2.18 -9.59
C LEU A 102 11.38 2.27 -10.97
N ASN A 103 11.77 1.36 -11.87
CA ASN A 103 11.18 1.26 -13.20
C ASN A 103 9.87 0.45 -13.13
N ALA A 104 8.75 1.13 -12.96
CA ALA A 104 7.44 0.51 -12.84
C ALA A 104 7.06 -0.31 -14.07
N GLU A 105 7.36 0.17 -15.27
CA GLU A 105 7.04 -0.53 -16.51
C GLU A 105 7.75 -1.88 -16.60
N LYS A 106 9.02 -1.93 -16.23
CA LYS A 106 9.80 -3.16 -16.22
C LYS A 106 9.28 -4.15 -15.18
N ILE A 107 8.93 -3.66 -13.99
CA ILE A 107 8.38 -4.48 -12.92
C ILE A 107 7.02 -5.07 -13.34
N LEU A 108 6.14 -4.25 -13.87
CA LEU A 108 4.82 -4.68 -14.33
C LEU A 108 4.92 -5.71 -15.47
N ALA A 109 5.86 -5.52 -16.41
CA ALA A 109 6.10 -6.48 -17.48
C ALA A 109 6.57 -7.84 -16.95
N GLY A 110 7.46 -7.84 -15.94
CA GLY A 110 7.90 -9.06 -15.28
C GLY A 110 6.78 -9.76 -14.54
N GLU A 111 5.94 -9.01 -13.86
CA GLU A 111 4.80 -9.50 -13.11
C GLU A 111 3.73 -10.12 -14.03
N SER A 112 3.49 -9.52 -15.19
CA SER A 112 2.52 -10.04 -16.17
C SER A 112 2.83 -11.45 -16.63
N ARG A 113 4.11 -11.84 -16.67
CA ARG A 113 4.51 -13.20 -17.05
C ARG A 113 4.08 -14.26 -16.04
N ILE A 114 3.83 -13.85 -14.81
CA ILE A 114 3.46 -14.75 -13.71
C ILE A 114 1.96 -14.93 -13.62
N TYR A 115 1.19 -13.88 -13.96
CA TYR A 115 -0.26 -13.83 -13.78
C TYR A 115 -1.07 -14.14 -15.03
N HIS A 116 -0.45 -14.72 -16.05
CA HIS A 116 -1.16 -15.16 -17.26
C HIS A 116 -1.34 -16.66 -17.33
#